data_a3b3057e319d83b1909e6a98924ea27a
#
_entry.id   a3b3057e319d83b1909e6a98924ea27a
#
_cell.length_a   1.000
_cell.length_b   1.000
_cell.length_c   1.000
_cell.angle_alpha   90.00
_cell.angle_beta   90.00
_cell.angle_gamma   90.00
#
_symmetry.space_group_name_H-M   'P 1'
#
loop_
_entity.id
_entity.type
_entity.pdbx_description
1 polymer ?
#
loop_
_entity_poly.entity_id
_entity_poly.type
_entity_poly.pdbx_seq_one_letter_code
_entity_poly.pdbx_strand_id
1 'polypeptide(L)'
;NLFLCNLDERRPTVWYDLQQLFLREYPRKEGEGMKLENVVTRMGIPLERPFHDALSDTLYTADLCRMLDLRAGLAAYPSEEDTLRQSLCPTPGDYRDFRVFRGYLDQSMWKLDPVIGTMACPVCGTALQPDDVWLKKGSSGWYTLSQCPVCKGRGGEAGRGVFQKYRMSRRDGLHWAFARCVQMPDDASLVRWKKQKAQYLERQRLKAERQAAEAEAARHIF
;
A
#
# COMPACT_ATOMS: atom_id res chain seq x y z
N ASN A 1 -10.97 -11.32 -4.17
CA ASN A 1 -11.13 -10.03 -4.87
C ASN A 1 -11.37 -10.33 -6.34
N LEU A 2 -12.56 -10.04 -6.82
CA LEU A 2 -12.94 -10.17 -8.21
C LEU A 2 -12.72 -8.82 -8.91
N PHE A 3 -11.94 -8.85 -9.98
CA PHE A 3 -11.62 -7.67 -10.76
C PHE A 3 -12.26 -7.78 -12.15
N LEU A 4 -12.95 -6.74 -12.58
CA LEU A 4 -13.36 -6.57 -13.96
C LEU A 4 -12.18 -6.01 -14.74
N CYS A 5 -11.78 -6.68 -15.81
CA CYS A 5 -10.69 -6.27 -16.68
C CYS A 5 -11.24 -5.63 -17.95
N ASN A 6 -10.71 -4.49 -18.32
CA ASN A 6 -10.94 -3.93 -19.64
C ASN A 6 -10.00 -4.61 -20.65
N LEU A 7 -10.57 -5.40 -21.55
CA LEU A 7 -9.84 -6.18 -22.55
C LEU A 7 -9.43 -5.38 -23.80
N ASP A 8 -9.52 -4.06 -23.78
CA ASP A 8 -9.01 -3.23 -24.87
C ASP A 8 -7.47 -3.23 -24.86
N GLU A 9 -6.87 -4.03 -25.74
CA GLU A 9 -5.42 -4.20 -25.87
C GLU A 9 -4.66 -2.88 -26.17
N ARG A 10 -5.35 -1.84 -26.60
CA ARG A 10 -4.77 -0.53 -26.91
C ARG A 10 -4.69 0.40 -25.69
N ARG A 11 -5.24 0.01 -24.56
CA ARG A 11 -5.23 0.78 -23.32
C ARG A 11 -4.62 -0.02 -22.17
N PRO A 12 -3.98 0.64 -21.21
CA PRO A 12 -3.53 -0.06 -20.02
C PRO A 12 -4.73 -0.75 -19.37
N THR A 13 -4.54 -2.03 -19.00
CA THR A 13 -5.56 -2.83 -18.33
C THR A 13 -5.97 -2.15 -17.02
N VAL A 14 -7.22 -1.72 -16.96
CA VAL A 14 -7.80 -1.14 -15.74
C VAL A 14 -8.57 -2.22 -15.01
N TRP A 15 -8.24 -2.43 -13.76
CA TRP A 15 -8.90 -3.38 -12.89
C TRP A 15 -9.89 -2.64 -11.97
N TYR A 16 -11.12 -3.13 -11.93
CA TYR A 16 -12.17 -2.61 -11.06
C TYR A 16 -12.51 -3.65 -10.00
N ASP A 17 -12.60 -3.22 -8.75
CA ASP A 17 -13.06 -4.06 -7.66
C ASP A 17 -14.58 -4.04 -7.63
N LEU A 18 -15.21 -5.17 -7.99
CA LEU A 18 -16.66 -5.31 -7.99
C LEU A 18 -17.27 -5.07 -6.61
N GLN A 19 -16.58 -5.41 -5.54
CA GLN A 19 -17.04 -5.17 -4.19
C GLN A 19 -17.19 -3.67 -3.91
N GLN A 20 -16.29 -2.85 -4.42
CA GLN A 20 -16.40 -1.39 -4.29
C GLN A 20 -17.56 -0.83 -5.13
N LEU A 21 -17.76 -1.34 -6.35
CA LEU A 21 -18.90 -0.98 -7.18
C LEU A 21 -20.22 -1.33 -6.48
N PHE A 22 -20.31 -2.53 -5.93
CA PHE A 22 -21.48 -2.98 -5.18
C PHE A 22 -21.77 -2.09 -3.97
N LEU A 23 -20.77 -1.83 -3.13
CA LEU A 23 -20.91 -1.02 -1.91
C LEU A 23 -21.33 0.42 -2.17
N ARG A 24 -21.05 0.93 -3.35
CA ARG A 24 -21.45 2.27 -3.77
C ARG A 24 -22.94 2.35 -4.03
N GLU A 25 -23.51 1.34 -4.66
CA GLU A 25 -24.93 1.27 -5.00
C GLU A 25 -25.76 0.71 -3.82
N TYR A 26 -25.18 -0.26 -3.11
CA TYR A 26 -25.77 -0.94 -1.95
C TYR A 26 -24.88 -0.77 -0.72
N PRO A 27 -24.96 0.35 0.00
CA PRO A 27 -24.13 0.60 1.18
C PRO A 27 -24.26 -0.52 2.22
N ARG A 28 -23.15 -0.82 2.88
CA ARG A 28 -23.07 -1.87 3.90
C ARG A 28 -23.95 -1.54 5.08
N LYS A 29 -24.71 -2.52 5.57
CA LYS A 29 -25.41 -2.44 6.85
C LYS A 29 -24.44 -2.81 7.98
N GLU A 30 -24.68 -2.28 9.17
CA GLU A 30 -23.87 -2.59 10.35
C GLU A 30 -23.89 -4.10 10.65
N GLY A 31 -22.71 -4.69 10.89
CA GLY A 31 -22.57 -6.13 11.13
C GLY A 31 -22.63 -7.05 9.89
N GLU A 32 -22.89 -6.50 8.70
CA GLU A 32 -23.01 -7.31 7.48
C GLU A 32 -21.65 -7.76 6.94
N GLY A 33 -21.49 -9.05 6.70
CA GLY A 33 -20.31 -9.61 6.04
C GLY A 33 -20.36 -9.43 4.52
N MET A 34 -19.20 -9.15 3.90
CA MET A 34 -19.08 -8.96 2.45
C MET A 34 -18.60 -10.23 1.71
N LYS A 35 -18.91 -11.41 2.23
CA LYS A 35 -18.69 -12.66 1.49
C LYS A 35 -19.66 -12.73 0.31
N LEU A 36 -19.23 -13.37 -0.79
CA LEU A 36 -20.03 -13.51 -2.00
C LEU A 36 -21.42 -14.10 -1.69
N GLU A 37 -21.49 -15.13 -0.86
CA GLU A 37 -22.71 -15.78 -0.42
C GLU A 37 -23.72 -14.78 0.22
N ASN A 38 -23.24 -13.92 1.11
CA ASN A 38 -24.09 -12.92 1.78
C ASN A 38 -24.62 -11.90 0.77
N VAL A 39 -23.78 -11.49 -0.18
CA VAL A 39 -24.17 -10.52 -1.21
C VAL A 39 -25.17 -11.12 -2.18
N VAL A 40 -24.94 -12.34 -2.63
CA VAL A 40 -25.86 -13.09 -3.53
C VAL A 40 -27.23 -13.26 -2.87
N THR A 41 -27.24 -13.68 -1.59
CA THR A 41 -28.46 -13.83 -0.79
C THR A 41 -29.20 -12.50 -0.62
N ARG A 42 -28.47 -11.43 -0.29
CA ARG A 42 -29.03 -10.08 -0.13
C ARG A 42 -29.69 -9.57 -1.41
N MET A 43 -29.13 -9.90 -2.55
CA MET A 43 -29.63 -9.49 -3.87
C MET A 43 -30.76 -10.38 -4.38
N GLY A 44 -31.14 -11.41 -3.63
CA GLY A 44 -32.20 -12.34 -4.02
C GLY A 44 -31.86 -13.22 -5.21
N ILE A 45 -30.57 -13.44 -5.48
CA ILE A 45 -30.12 -14.34 -6.55
C ILE A 45 -30.35 -15.78 -6.07
N PRO A 46 -30.97 -16.66 -6.89
CA PRO A 46 -31.21 -18.05 -6.53
C PRO A 46 -29.89 -18.80 -6.21
N LEU A 47 -29.88 -19.53 -5.08
CA LEU A 47 -28.70 -20.28 -4.61
C LEU A 47 -28.66 -21.68 -5.23
N GLU A 48 -28.59 -21.78 -6.55
CA GLU A 48 -28.63 -23.03 -7.31
C GLU A 48 -27.26 -23.67 -7.51
N ARG A 49 -26.18 -22.98 -7.16
CA ARG A 49 -24.80 -23.41 -7.36
C ARG A 49 -24.06 -23.47 -6.02
N PRO A 50 -23.11 -24.41 -5.83
CA PRO A 50 -22.30 -24.47 -4.62
C PRO A 50 -21.36 -23.27 -4.55
N PHE A 51 -21.13 -22.72 -3.34
CA PHE A 51 -20.07 -21.74 -3.10
C PHE A 51 -18.72 -22.43 -2.94
N HIS A 52 -17.65 -21.66 -3.09
CA HIS A 52 -16.25 -22.12 -3.05
C HIS A 52 -15.84 -23.02 -4.22
N ASP A 53 -16.64 -23.00 -5.27
CA ASP A 53 -16.31 -23.53 -6.59
C ASP A 53 -16.01 -22.37 -7.55
N ALA A 54 -14.86 -22.39 -8.22
CA ALA A 54 -14.40 -21.25 -9.02
C ALA A 54 -15.36 -20.85 -10.15
N LEU A 55 -16.00 -21.83 -10.79
CA LEU A 55 -16.99 -21.57 -11.85
C LEU A 55 -18.28 -20.99 -11.28
N SER A 56 -18.79 -21.58 -10.21
CA SER A 56 -20.00 -21.14 -9.53
C SER A 56 -19.84 -19.73 -8.97
N ASP A 57 -18.72 -19.42 -8.31
CA ASP A 57 -18.41 -18.10 -7.79
C ASP A 57 -18.29 -17.06 -8.91
N THR A 58 -17.71 -17.44 -10.05
CA THR A 58 -17.64 -16.59 -11.25
C THR A 58 -19.03 -16.29 -11.82
N LEU A 59 -19.91 -17.29 -11.90
CA LEU A 59 -21.27 -17.13 -12.41
C LEU A 59 -22.11 -16.25 -11.48
N TYR A 60 -22.05 -16.46 -10.16
CA TYR A 60 -22.70 -15.56 -9.19
C TYR A 60 -22.18 -14.12 -9.30
N THR A 61 -20.88 -13.96 -9.52
CA THR A 61 -20.31 -12.63 -9.76
C THR A 61 -20.84 -11.99 -11.04
N ALA A 62 -20.98 -12.75 -12.11
CA ALA A 62 -21.56 -12.26 -13.36
C ALA A 62 -23.05 -11.88 -13.18
N ASP A 63 -23.80 -12.64 -12.38
CA ASP A 63 -25.18 -12.32 -12.05
C ASP A 63 -25.27 -11.01 -11.25
N LEU A 64 -24.39 -10.80 -10.27
CA LEU A 64 -24.28 -9.53 -9.54
C LEU A 64 -23.94 -8.36 -10.47
N CYS A 65 -22.99 -8.54 -11.39
CA CYS A 65 -22.66 -7.51 -12.38
C CYS A 65 -23.86 -7.07 -13.24
N ARG A 66 -24.76 -7.99 -13.58
CA ARG A 66 -25.98 -7.67 -14.35
C ARG A 66 -26.98 -6.84 -13.57
N MET A 67 -26.92 -6.89 -12.24
CA MET A 67 -27.83 -6.14 -11.34
C MET A 67 -27.33 -4.74 -11.00
N LEU A 68 -26.03 -4.45 -11.24
CA LEU A 68 -25.42 -3.16 -10.95
C LEU A 68 -25.52 -2.23 -12.17
N ASP A 69 -25.70 -0.92 -11.92
CA ASP A 69 -25.44 0.09 -12.94
C ASP A 69 -23.91 0.25 -13.14
N LEU A 70 -23.34 -0.71 -13.88
CA LEU A 70 -21.90 -0.70 -14.16
C LEU A 70 -21.44 0.57 -14.86
N ARG A 71 -22.30 1.17 -15.72
CA ARG A 71 -21.93 2.40 -16.44
C ARG A 71 -21.73 3.57 -15.50
N ALA A 72 -22.70 3.81 -14.62
CA ALA A 72 -22.60 4.85 -13.60
C ALA A 72 -21.52 4.53 -12.57
N GLY A 73 -21.44 3.28 -12.15
CA GLY A 73 -20.42 2.80 -11.20
C GLY A 73 -19.00 2.99 -11.70
N LEU A 74 -18.70 2.62 -12.96
CA LEU A 74 -17.39 2.77 -13.56
C LEU A 74 -17.02 4.23 -13.84
N ALA A 75 -18.00 5.04 -14.28
CA ALA A 75 -17.77 6.48 -14.51
C ALA A 75 -17.40 7.22 -13.23
N ALA A 76 -17.93 6.76 -12.11
CA ALA A 76 -17.70 7.36 -10.81
C ALA A 76 -16.70 6.55 -9.95
N TYR A 77 -16.07 5.50 -10.49
CA TYR A 77 -15.08 4.71 -9.78
C TYR A 77 -13.85 5.57 -9.48
N PRO A 78 -13.39 5.60 -8.21
CA PRO A 78 -12.20 6.36 -7.89
C PRO A 78 -11.02 5.84 -8.69
N SER A 79 -10.20 6.72 -9.21
CA SER A 79 -8.97 6.31 -9.88
C SER A 79 -8.14 5.46 -8.93
N GLU A 80 -7.35 4.54 -9.46
CA GLU A 80 -6.42 3.75 -8.63
C GLU A 80 -5.48 4.68 -7.86
N GLU A 81 -5.14 5.82 -8.45
CA GLU A 81 -4.34 6.86 -7.83
C GLU A 81 -5.04 7.46 -6.60
N ASP A 82 -6.33 7.81 -6.69
CA ASP A 82 -7.08 8.34 -5.55
C ASP A 82 -7.20 7.33 -4.42
N THR A 83 -7.44 6.06 -4.76
CA THR A 83 -7.50 4.98 -3.78
C THR A 83 -6.15 4.78 -3.08
N LEU A 84 -5.05 4.81 -3.83
CA LEU A 84 -3.70 4.71 -3.27
C LEU A 84 -3.36 5.93 -2.43
N ARG A 85 -3.74 7.11 -2.89
CA ARG A 85 -3.56 8.38 -2.19
C ARG A 85 -4.21 8.32 -0.81
N GLN A 86 -5.48 7.98 -0.75
CA GLN A 86 -6.22 7.84 0.51
C GLN A 86 -5.61 6.80 1.45
N SER A 87 -5.14 5.67 0.91
CA SER A 87 -4.55 4.60 1.71
C SER A 87 -3.17 4.93 2.29
N LEU A 88 -2.38 5.74 1.58
CA LEU A 88 -1.04 6.14 2.01
C LEU A 88 -1.05 7.37 2.90
N CYS A 89 -1.82 8.39 2.51
CA CYS A 89 -1.91 9.68 3.19
C CYS A 89 -3.37 10.17 3.17
N PRO A 90 -4.16 9.86 4.19
CA PRO A 90 -5.58 10.23 4.23
C PRO A 90 -5.84 11.73 4.44
N THR A 91 -4.83 12.48 4.90
CA THR A 91 -4.97 13.93 5.17
C THR A 91 -4.69 14.73 3.89
N PRO A 92 -5.69 15.39 3.29
CA PRO A 92 -5.50 16.24 2.12
C PRO A 92 -4.54 17.39 2.42
N GLY A 93 -3.69 17.74 1.46
CA GLY A 93 -2.77 18.88 1.55
C GLY A 93 -1.41 18.58 2.18
N ASP A 94 -1.28 17.52 2.98
CA ASP A 94 -0.02 17.17 3.66
C ASP A 94 0.90 16.27 2.85
N TYR A 95 0.47 15.82 1.69
CA TYR A 95 1.22 14.87 0.89
C TYR A 95 1.28 15.24 -0.59
N ARG A 96 2.28 14.69 -1.25
CA ARG A 96 2.36 14.59 -2.70
C ARG A 96 2.53 13.12 -3.05
N ASP A 97 1.61 12.59 -3.78
CA ASP A 97 1.68 11.22 -4.25
C ASP A 97 2.35 11.12 -5.61
N PHE A 98 2.89 9.96 -5.84
CA PHE A 98 3.57 9.65 -7.07
C PHE A 98 3.39 8.17 -7.39
N ARG A 99 3.12 7.85 -8.66
CA ARG A 99 2.97 6.48 -9.11
C ARG A 99 4.19 6.02 -9.87
N VAL A 100 4.77 4.89 -9.45
CA VAL A 100 5.94 4.29 -10.09
C VAL A 100 5.64 2.83 -10.40
N PHE A 101 5.93 2.43 -11.64
CA PHE A 101 5.89 1.04 -12.06
C PHE A 101 7.32 0.57 -12.29
N ARG A 102 7.95 0.02 -11.24
CA ARG A 102 9.28 -0.60 -11.34
C ARG A 102 9.28 -1.90 -10.56
N GLY A 103 9.80 -2.96 -11.19
CA GLY A 103 10.00 -4.27 -10.60
C GLY A 103 11.45 -4.45 -10.14
N TYR A 104 11.63 -5.03 -8.96
CA TYR A 104 12.93 -5.33 -8.36
C TYR A 104 12.99 -6.82 -8.02
N LEU A 105 14.14 -7.44 -8.23
CA LEU A 105 14.38 -8.84 -7.85
C LEU A 105 14.38 -9.01 -6.34
N ASP A 106 14.94 -8.05 -5.62
CA ASP A 106 14.98 -8.03 -4.16
C ASP A 106 14.20 -6.86 -3.60
N GLN A 107 13.51 -7.09 -2.47
CA GLN A 107 12.68 -6.08 -1.81
C GLN A 107 13.51 -4.88 -1.29
N SER A 108 14.80 -5.02 -1.07
CA SER A 108 15.68 -3.95 -0.60
C SER A 108 16.16 -3.02 -1.73
N MET A 109 16.19 -3.49 -2.96
CA MET A 109 16.75 -2.74 -4.09
C MET A 109 16.02 -1.43 -4.40
N TRP A 110 14.73 -1.34 -4.14
CA TRP A 110 13.98 -0.10 -4.36
C TRP A 110 14.50 1.07 -3.52
N LYS A 111 15.09 0.81 -2.36
CA LYS A 111 15.66 1.84 -1.49
C LYS A 111 16.88 2.54 -2.11
N LEU A 112 17.57 1.84 -2.99
CA LEU A 112 18.76 2.32 -3.71
C LEU A 112 18.40 2.98 -5.04
N ASP A 113 17.15 2.88 -5.49
CA ASP A 113 16.70 3.51 -6.74
C ASP A 113 16.58 5.03 -6.55
N PRO A 114 17.40 5.84 -7.25
CA PRO A 114 17.41 7.29 -7.07
C PRO A 114 16.07 7.93 -7.47
N VAL A 115 15.32 7.32 -8.40
CA VAL A 115 14.01 7.84 -8.82
C VAL A 115 12.96 7.63 -7.73
N ILE A 116 13.01 6.48 -7.03
CA ILE A 116 12.06 6.16 -5.95
C ILE A 116 12.54 6.76 -4.64
N GLY A 117 13.84 6.64 -4.32
CA GLY A 117 14.41 7.09 -3.05
C GLY A 117 14.37 8.60 -2.85
N THR A 118 14.38 9.38 -3.93
CA THR A 118 14.39 10.85 -3.85
C THR A 118 12.99 11.41 -4.00
N MET A 119 12.48 12.02 -2.94
CA MET A 119 11.24 12.78 -2.97
C MET A 119 11.49 14.23 -2.60
N ALA A 120 10.63 15.12 -3.09
CA ALA A 120 10.73 16.55 -2.81
C ALA A 120 10.00 16.91 -1.51
N CYS A 121 10.55 17.84 -0.77
CA CYS A 121 9.90 18.45 0.38
C CYS A 121 8.59 19.13 -0.06
N PRO A 122 7.46 18.86 0.59
CA PRO A 122 6.16 19.45 0.21
C PRO A 122 6.09 20.96 0.44
N VAL A 123 7.05 21.52 1.19
CA VAL A 123 7.08 22.95 1.51
C VAL A 123 7.97 23.74 0.55
N CYS A 124 9.22 23.30 0.32
CA CYS A 124 10.20 24.06 -0.45
C CYS A 124 10.65 23.40 -1.76
N GLY A 125 10.20 22.16 -2.03
CA GLY A 125 10.59 21.43 -3.24
C GLY A 125 11.98 20.81 -3.22
N THR A 126 12.80 21.05 -2.19
CA THR A 126 14.16 20.48 -2.09
C THR A 126 14.09 18.97 -1.87
N ALA A 127 15.06 18.23 -2.45
CA ALA A 127 15.16 16.80 -2.26
C ALA A 127 15.30 16.43 -0.78
N LEU A 128 14.48 15.47 -0.33
CA LEU A 128 14.50 14.95 1.03
C LEU A 128 15.64 13.95 1.20
N GLN A 129 16.22 13.97 2.39
CA GLN A 129 17.23 12.99 2.81
C GLN A 129 16.53 11.92 3.68
N PRO A 130 16.31 10.70 3.18
CA PRO A 130 15.68 9.63 3.94
C PRO A 130 16.59 9.17 5.09
N ASP A 131 15.98 8.73 6.19
CA ASP A 131 16.66 7.96 7.23
C ASP A 131 17.04 6.56 6.68
N ASP A 132 18.11 5.98 7.19
CA ASP A 132 18.55 4.64 6.80
C ASP A 132 17.58 3.53 7.21
N VAL A 133 16.71 3.84 8.18
CA VAL A 133 15.70 2.89 8.67
C VAL A 133 14.39 3.07 7.92
N TRP A 134 13.96 1.98 7.30
CA TRP A 134 12.64 1.86 6.69
C TRP A 134 11.80 0.87 7.48
N LEU A 135 10.70 1.34 8.02
CA LEU A 135 9.77 0.51 8.79
C LEU A 135 8.64 -0.01 7.89
N LYS A 136 8.25 -1.25 8.13
CA LYS A 136 7.13 -1.88 7.44
C LYS A 136 5.81 -1.47 8.09
N LYS A 137 4.81 -1.10 7.27
CA LYS A 137 3.44 -0.82 7.69
C LYS A 137 2.47 -1.75 6.97
N GLY A 138 1.92 -2.71 7.69
CA GLY A 138 1.09 -3.76 7.10
C GLY A 138 1.90 -4.70 6.19
N SER A 139 1.23 -5.36 5.26
CA SER A 139 1.84 -6.34 4.35
C SER A 139 2.68 -5.72 3.24
N SER A 140 2.28 -4.54 2.75
CA SER A 140 2.79 -3.94 1.52
C SER A 140 3.28 -2.49 1.66
N GLY A 141 3.18 -1.90 2.85
CA GLY A 141 3.61 -0.53 3.10
C GLY A 141 4.99 -0.43 3.72
N TRP A 142 5.72 0.62 3.35
CA TRP A 142 6.99 1.00 3.94
C TRP A 142 7.01 2.49 4.20
N TYR A 143 7.67 2.93 5.25
CA TYR A 143 7.81 4.35 5.55
C TYR A 143 9.11 4.65 6.28
N THR A 144 9.59 5.87 6.10
CA THR A 144 10.75 6.42 6.82
C THR A 144 10.51 7.88 7.16
N LEU A 145 11.25 8.38 8.16
CA LEU A 145 11.32 9.80 8.44
C LEU A 145 12.49 10.38 7.66
N SER A 146 12.20 11.28 6.75
CA SER A 146 13.21 12.00 5.98
C SER A 146 13.38 13.40 6.51
N GLN A 147 14.54 14.01 6.19
CA GLN A 147 14.83 15.39 6.60
C GLN A 147 14.90 16.30 5.37
N CYS A 148 14.30 17.49 5.48
CA CYS A 148 14.52 18.54 4.51
C CYS A 148 15.74 19.38 4.96
N PRO A 149 16.83 19.42 4.19
CA PRO A 149 18.04 20.15 4.62
C PRO A 149 17.85 21.68 4.65
N VAL A 150 16.82 22.20 3.97
CA VAL A 150 16.55 23.64 3.84
C VAL A 150 15.53 24.14 4.84
N CYS A 151 14.43 23.41 5.04
CA CYS A 151 13.38 23.83 5.95
C CYS A 151 13.80 23.62 7.41
N LYS A 152 13.59 24.65 8.23
CA LYS A 152 13.78 24.51 9.68
C LYS A 152 12.68 23.67 10.31
N GLY A 153 13.04 22.87 11.31
CA GLY A 153 12.12 22.12 12.14
C GLY A 153 11.25 23.03 13.03
N ARG A 154 10.28 22.45 13.74
CA ARG A 154 9.56 23.11 14.84
C ARG A 154 10.57 23.38 15.98
N GLY A 155 10.92 24.59 16.24
CA GLY A 155 11.91 24.94 17.27
C GLY A 155 13.22 25.51 16.70
N GLY A 156 13.33 25.69 15.38
CA GLY A 156 14.49 26.31 14.73
C GLY A 156 15.67 25.37 14.47
N GLU A 157 15.53 24.08 14.78
CA GLU A 157 16.53 23.07 14.51
C GLU A 157 16.72 22.86 12.99
N ALA A 158 17.95 22.51 12.59
CA ALA A 158 18.23 22.16 11.20
C ALA A 158 17.47 20.90 10.79
N GLY A 159 16.71 21.00 9.70
CA GLY A 159 16.01 19.87 9.10
C GLY A 159 14.57 19.69 9.60
N ARG A 160 13.61 19.89 8.70
CA ARG A 160 12.20 19.54 8.94
C ARG A 160 11.99 18.08 8.62
N GLY A 161 11.51 17.29 9.60
CA GLY A 161 11.11 15.91 9.38
C GLY A 161 9.87 15.81 8.49
N VAL A 162 9.91 14.88 7.55
CA VAL A 162 8.80 14.56 6.63
C VAL A 162 8.74 13.05 6.47
N PHE A 163 7.57 12.44 6.65
CA PHE A 163 7.41 11.02 6.37
C PHE A 163 7.36 10.77 4.86
N GLN A 164 8.23 9.89 4.40
CA GLN A 164 8.08 9.22 3.09
C GLN A 164 7.41 7.88 3.28
N LYS A 165 6.43 7.57 2.46
CA LYS A 165 5.67 6.32 2.49
C LYS A 165 5.65 5.69 1.10
N TYR A 166 5.74 4.36 1.07
CA TYR A 166 5.71 3.57 -0.14
C TYR A 166 4.72 2.44 -0.02
N ARG A 167 4.10 2.12 -1.14
CA ARG A 167 3.29 0.93 -1.32
C ARG A 167 3.99 0.02 -2.31
N MET A 168 4.11 -1.26 -1.95
CA MET A 168 4.76 -2.28 -2.78
C MET A 168 3.85 -3.49 -2.94
N SER A 169 3.97 -4.15 -4.08
CA SER A 169 3.33 -5.45 -4.31
C SER A 169 4.33 -6.42 -4.92
N ARG A 170 4.09 -7.71 -4.76
CA ARG A 170 4.84 -8.76 -5.44
C ARG A 170 3.99 -9.28 -6.60
N ARG A 171 4.53 -9.22 -7.83
CA ARG A 171 3.91 -9.75 -9.04
C ARG A 171 5.00 -10.38 -9.91
N ASP A 172 4.70 -11.52 -10.52
CA ASP A 172 5.59 -12.19 -11.48
C ASP A 172 7.02 -12.40 -10.93
N GLY A 173 7.13 -12.74 -9.66
CA GLY A 173 8.42 -12.92 -8.99
C GLY A 173 9.15 -11.63 -8.60
N LEU A 174 8.68 -10.47 -9.03
CA LEU A 174 9.29 -9.17 -8.77
C LEU A 174 8.58 -8.41 -7.65
N HIS A 175 9.31 -7.52 -6.98
CA HIS A 175 8.80 -6.53 -6.04
C HIS A 175 8.58 -5.20 -6.74
N TRP A 176 7.33 -4.77 -6.87
CA TRP A 176 6.96 -3.53 -7.54
C TRP A 176 6.68 -2.43 -6.54
N ALA A 177 7.39 -1.31 -6.66
CA ALA A 177 7.01 -0.07 -6.00
C ALA A 177 6.02 0.67 -6.90
N PHE A 178 4.77 0.82 -6.47
CA PHE A 178 3.71 1.36 -7.32
C PHE A 178 3.10 2.67 -6.83
N ALA A 179 3.33 3.03 -5.58
CA ALA A 179 2.93 4.34 -5.08
C ALA A 179 3.88 4.84 -3.99
N ARG A 180 4.04 6.13 -3.94
CA ARG A 180 4.76 6.83 -2.86
C ARG A 180 4.09 8.16 -2.55
N CYS A 181 4.25 8.61 -1.32
CA CYS A 181 3.82 9.94 -0.91
C CYS A 181 4.70 10.50 0.20
N VAL A 182 4.59 11.80 0.42
CA VAL A 182 5.15 12.47 1.59
C VAL A 182 4.03 13.01 2.48
N GLN A 183 4.24 12.96 3.79
CA GLN A 183 3.30 13.46 4.78
C GLN A 183 4.02 14.21 5.87
N MET A 184 3.49 15.39 6.23
CA MET A 184 3.98 16.14 7.39
C MET A 184 3.64 15.37 8.67
N PRO A 185 4.62 15.13 9.56
CA PRO A 185 4.37 14.45 10.82
C PRO A 185 3.66 15.38 11.82
N ASP A 186 2.77 14.80 12.61
CA ASP A 186 2.35 15.33 13.89
C ASP A 186 3.25 14.82 15.03
N ASP A 187 3.14 15.41 16.22
CA ASP A 187 3.99 15.06 17.36
C ASP A 187 3.79 13.61 17.79
N ALA A 188 2.56 13.11 17.74
CA ALA A 188 2.24 11.73 18.10
C ALA A 188 2.89 10.73 17.12
N SER A 189 2.89 11.03 15.83
CA SER A 189 3.53 10.18 14.82
C SER A 189 5.06 10.20 14.93
N LEU A 190 5.67 11.32 15.29
CA LEU A 190 7.11 11.40 15.56
C LEU A 190 7.53 10.57 16.78
N VAL A 191 6.79 10.67 17.88
CA VAL A 191 7.03 9.83 19.08
C VAL A 191 6.91 8.35 18.73
N ARG A 192 5.87 7.99 17.99
CA ARG A 192 5.65 6.61 17.54
C ARG A 192 6.78 6.13 16.64
N TRP A 193 7.24 6.95 15.70
CA TRP A 193 8.36 6.64 14.83
C TRP A 193 9.62 6.35 15.64
N LYS A 194 10.02 7.24 16.54
CA LYS A 194 11.22 7.09 17.41
C LYS A 194 11.18 5.77 18.17
N LYS A 195 10.05 5.43 18.77
CA LYS A 195 9.84 4.16 19.50
C LYS A 195 10.00 2.95 18.58
N GLN A 196 9.34 2.97 17.43
CA GLN A 196 9.39 1.85 16.47
C GLN A 196 10.77 1.70 15.83
N LYS A 197 11.47 2.79 15.54
CA LYS A 197 12.85 2.78 15.07
C LYS A 197 13.78 2.14 16.09
N ALA A 198 13.70 2.53 17.34
CA ALA A 198 14.51 1.94 18.42
C ALA A 198 14.26 0.42 18.55
N GLN A 199 13.01 -0.01 18.53
CA GLN A 199 12.66 -1.43 18.56
C GLN A 199 13.13 -2.20 17.32
N TYR A 200 13.13 -1.57 16.15
CA TYR A 200 13.64 -2.18 14.93
C TYR A 200 15.17 -2.38 15.01
N LEU A 201 15.91 -1.35 15.41
CA LEU A 201 17.37 -1.40 15.53
C LEU A 201 17.79 -2.45 16.56
N GLU A 202 17.12 -2.53 17.69
CA GLU A 202 17.39 -3.56 18.72
C GLU A 202 17.17 -4.98 18.17
N ARG A 203 16.07 -5.20 17.45
CA ARG A 203 15.84 -6.50 16.81
C ARG A 203 16.89 -6.85 15.75
N GLN A 204 17.39 -5.86 15.01
CA GLN A 204 18.47 -6.09 14.04
C GLN A 204 19.78 -6.43 14.73
N ARG A 205 20.11 -5.76 15.85
CA ARG A 205 21.27 -6.06 16.68
C ARG A 205 21.24 -7.50 17.17
N LEU A 206 20.16 -7.90 17.85
CA LEU A 206 20.01 -9.26 18.37
C LEU A 206 20.07 -10.33 17.27
N LYS A 207 19.50 -10.03 16.09
CA LYS A 207 19.60 -10.93 14.93
C LYS A 207 21.04 -11.09 14.45
N ALA A 208 21.80 -9.99 14.37
CA ALA A 208 23.19 -10.02 13.96
C ALA A 208 24.08 -10.78 14.97
N GLU A 209 23.87 -10.56 16.25
CA GLU A 209 24.56 -11.29 17.33
C GLU A 209 24.30 -12.80 17.26
N ARG A 210 23.05 -13.18 17.04
CA ARG A 210 22.68 -14.60 16.87
C ARG A 210 23.33 -15.23 15.64
N GLN A 211 23.30 -14.53 14.50
CA GLN A 211 23.95 -15.02 13.28
C GLN A 211 25.47 -15.15 13.42
N ALA A 212 26.10 -14.20 14.13
CA ALA A 212 27.54 -14.29 14.43
C ALA A 212 27.86 -15.50 15.31
N ALA A 213 27.07 -15.74 16.36
CA ALA A 213 27.25 -16.89 17.24
C ALA A 213 27.05 -18.24 16.51
N GLU A 214 26.01 -18.31 15.64
CA GLU A 214 25.76 -19.50 14.81
C GLU A 214 26.93 -19.76 13.83
N ALA A 215 27.49 -18.70 13.22
CA ALA A 215 28.63 -18.79 12.30
C ALA A 215 29.93 -19.22 13.03
N GLU A 216 30.13 -18.74 14.26
CA GLU A 216 31.26 -19.14 15.08
C GLU A 216 31.16 -20.60 15.51
N ALA A 217 29.98 -21.04 15.98
CA ALA A 217 29.73 -22.43 16.31
C ALA A 217 29.97 -23.37 15.12
N ALA A 218 29.57 -22.97 13.93
CA ALA A 218 29.79 -23.75 12.70
C ALA A 218 31.28 -23.91 12.34
N ARG A 219 32.13 -22.93 12.68
CA ARG A 219 33.60 -23.00 12.46
C ARG A 219 34.32 -23.97 13.38
N HIS A 220 33.75 -24.27 14.55
CA HIS A 220 34.35 -25.18 15.52
C HIS A 220 33.94 -26.66 15.29
N ILE A 221 33.09 -26.95 14.31
CA ILE A 221 32.65 -28.30 13.96
C ILE A 221 33.53 -28.95 12.88
N PHE A 222 34.37 -28.16 12.20
CA PHE A 222 35.36 -28.62 11.23
C PHE A 222 36.79 -28.37 11.73
#